data_b6fc3176862882b16bfa54b0174641e1
#
_entry.id   b6fc3176862882b16bfa54b0174641e1
#
_cell.length_a   1.000
_cell.length_b   1.000
_cell.length_c   1.000
_cell.angle_alpha   90.00
_cell.angle_beta   90.00
_cell.angle_gamma   90.00
#
_symmetry.space_group_name_H-M   'P 1'
#
loop_
_entity.id
_entity.type
_entity.pdbx_description
1 polymer ?
#
loop_
_entity_poly.entity_id
_entity_poly.type
_entity_poly.pdbx_seq_one_letter_code
_entity_poly.pdbx_strand_id
1 'polypeptide(L)'
;VYANRQFIEEYGVKEELGTQKVYDLSVSLNTKEIFDKRVQEIRDNGGNFAYRAKYTRVGETKLRVHQVSAFMIQNQGEEMIWFFTQDITDVIKNRDELRELNYLMDAILNNIPVYLFVKDPEDDFRYLYWNKAFASHSKIPASKALDHTDFEVFPEHENAEKFHRDDLELIRTRERMEMQETYVTATGETRIVQTLKTLVPLEGRAPLIIGISWDITNMQNIEQELVQARIKAEQSDRLKTAFLANMSHEIRTPLNAIVGFSRLMT
;
A
#
# COMPACT_ATOMS: atom_id res chain seq x y z
N VAL A 1 -24.81 -24.72 -39.73
CA VAL A 1 -24.15 -24.24 -38.52
C VAL A 1 -23.90 -25.39 -37.59
N TYR A 2 -22.67 -25.56 -37.11
CA TYR A 2 -22.29 -26.59 -36.16
C TYR A 2 -21.88 -25.90 -34.85
N ALA A 3 -22.36 -26.43 -33.73
CA ALA A 3 -21.94 -26.00 -32.40
C ALA A 3 -21.62 -27.23 -31.55
N ASN A 4 -20.59 -27.11 -30.71
CA ASN A 4 -20.26 -28.18 -29.77
C ASN A 4 -21.23 -28.22 -28.59
N ARG A 5 -21.25 -29.33 -27.87
CA ARG A 5 -22.19 -29.55 -26.75
C ARG A 5 -22.08 -28.46 -25.67
N GLN A 6 -20.88 -28.06 -25.33
CA GLN A 6 -20.65 -26.99 -24.32
C GLN A 6 -21.27 -25.66 -24.74
N PHE A 7 -21.12 -25.27 -26.02
CA PHE A 7 -21.73 -24.08 -26.56
C PHE A 7 -23.26 -24.12 -26.53
N ILE A 8 -23.83 -25.30 -26.87
CA ILE A 8 -25.29 -25.53 -26.84
C ILE A 8 -25.82 -25.35 -25.41
N GLU A 9 -25.17 -25.97 -24.42
CA GLU A 9 -25.57 -25.89 -23.01
C GLU A 9 -25.40 -24.47 -22.44
N GLU A 10 -24.34 -23.80 -22.79
CA GLU A 10 -23.99 -22.47 -22.25
C GLU A 10 -24.85 -21.33 -22.81
N TYR A 11 -25.14 -21.37 -24.11
CA TYR A 11 -25.91 -20.32 -24.81
C TYR A 11 -27.38 -20.70 -25.03
N GLY A 12 -27.83 -21.90 -24.62
CA GLY A 12 -29.19 -22.36 -24.79
C GLY A 12 -29.63 -22.51 -26.24
N VAL A 13 -28.66 -22.83 -27.10
CA VAL A 13 -28.93 -23.04 -28.54
C VAL A 13 -29.77 -24.30 -28.71
N LYS A 14 -30.87 -24.20 -29.44
CA LYS A 14 -31.71 -25.39 -29.75
C LYS A 14 -30.96 -26.33 -30.69
N GLU A 15 -31.16 -27.64 -30.53
CA GLU A 15 -30.49 -28.65 -31.38
C GLU A 15 -30.75 -28.44 -32.89
N GLU A 16 -31.87 -27.82 -33.28
CA GLU A 16 -32.12 -27.38 -34.65
C GLU A 16 -31.44 -26.03 -34.96
N LEU A 17 -30.12 -26.07 -35.12
CA LEU A 17 -29.27 -24.90 -35.37
C LEU A 17 -29.62 -24.07 -36.62
N GLY A 18 -30.54 -24.56 -37.47
CA GLY A 18 -30.94 -23.85 -38.71
C GLY A 18 -31.83 -22.62 -38.48
N THR A 19 -32.42 -22.44 -37.31
CA THR A 19 -33.41 -21.38 -37.01
C THR A 19 -32.90 -20.23 -36.16
N GLN A 20 -31.82 -20.41 -35.39
CA GLN A 20 -31.22 -19.37 -34.57
C GLN A 20 -30.07 -18.66 -35.29
N LYS A 21 -30.07 -17.33 -35.21
CA LYS A 21 -29.03 -16.51 -35.80
C LYS A 21 -27.94 -16.24 -34.72
N VAL A 22 -26.69 -16.27 -35.14
CA VAL A 22 -25.54 -16.06 -34.22
C VAL A 22 -25.62 -14.75 -33.46
N TYR A 23 -26.18 -13.71 -34.05
CA TYR A 23 -26.32 -12.42 -33.40
C TYR A 23 -27.45 -12.36 -32.34
N ASP A 24 -28.35 -13.34 -32.31
CA ASP A 24 -29.37 -13.46 -31.25
C ASP A 24 -28.77 -14.01 -29.94
N LEU A 25 -27.57 -14.58 -29.98
CA LEU A 25 -26.89 -15.20 -28.87
C LEU A 25 -25.97 -14.28 -28.07
N SER A 26 -25.76 -13.07 -28.53
CA SER A 26 -24.82 -12.13 -27.88
C SER A 26 -25.43 -10.77 -27.65
N VAL A 27 -25.26 -10.23 -26.44
CA VAL A 27 -25.64 -8.85 -26.11
C VAL A 27 -24.85 -7.82 -26.94
N SER A 28 -23.64 -8.18 -27.36
CA SER A 28 -22.75 -7.30 -28.15
C SER A 28 -22.95 -7.38 -29.65
N LEU A 29 -23.63 -8.45 -30.13
CA LEU A 29 -23.90 -8.70 -31.55
C LEU A 29 -25.41 -8.82 -31.81
N ASN A 30 -26.20 -8.02 -31.13
CA ASN A 30 -27.65 -8.14 -31.07
C ASN A 30 -28.39 -7.70 -32.35
N THR A 31 -27.67 -7.27 -33.37
CA THR A 31 -28.26 -6.92 -34.67
C THR A 31 -27.49 -7.55 -35.81
N LYS A 32 -28.19 -7.81 -36.92
CA LYS A 32 -27.60 -8.30 -38.17
C LYS A 32 -26.51 -7.34 -38.66
N GLU A 33 -26.74 -6.03 -38.60
CA GLU A 33 -25.80 -5.01 -39.05
C GLU A 33 -24.45 -5.07 -38.32
N ILE A 34 -24.47 -5.21 -37.01
CA ILE A 34 -23.25 -5.35 -36.19
C ILE A 34 -22.52 -6.65 -36.55
N PHE A 35 -23.27 -7.74 -36.75
CA PHE A 35 -22.68 -9.02 -37.15
C PHE A 35 -22.03 -8.93 -38.53
N ASP A 36 -22.71 -8.37 -39.53
CA ASP A 36 -22.20 -8.21 -40.89
C ASP A 36 -20.94 -7.34 -40.91
N LYS A 37 -20.92 -6.28 -40.10
CA LYS A 37 -19.69 -5.46 -39.89
C LYS A 37 -18.53 -6.29 -39.33
N ARG A 38 -18.78 -7.16 -38.34
CA ARG A 38 -17.74 -8.05 -37.78
C ARG A 38 -17.25 -9.07 -38.81
N VAL A 39 -18.14 -9.61 -39.63
CA VAL A 39 -17.74 -10.50 -40.73
C VAL A 39 -16.83 -9.79 -41.72
N GLN A 40 -17.13 -8.51 -42.04
CA GLN A 40 -16.29 -7.73 -42.92
C GLN A 40 -14.91 -7.45 -42.27
N GLU A 41 -14.88 -7.10 -40.98
CA GLU A 41 -13.62 -6.93 -40.22
C GLU A 41 -12.76 -8.20 -40.23
N ILE A 42 -13.35 -9.40 -40.13
CA ILE A 42 -12.64 -10.67 -40.26
C ILE A 42 -11.99 -10.82 -41.64
N ARG A 43 -12.73 -10.48 -42.71
CA ARG A 43 -12.20 -10.52 -44.09
C ARG A 43 -11.03 -9.55 -44.28
N ASP A 44 -11.21 -8.29 -43.81
CA ASP A 44 -10.20 -7.24 -43.95
C ASP A 44 -8.91 -7.53 -43.18
N ASN A 45 -9.00 -8.30 -42.08
CA ASN A 45 -7.86 -8.75 -41.27
C ASN A 45 -7.28 -10.12 -41.69
N GLY A 46 -7.44 -10.52 -42.96
CA GLY A 46 -6.86 -11.76 -43.50
C GLY A 46 -7.52 -13.04 -42.96
N GLY A 47 -8.83 -12.96 -42.61
CA GLY A 47 -9.61 -14.10 -42.16
C GLY A 47 -9.51 -14.40 -40.66
N ASN A 48 -8.79 -13.60 -39.85
CA ASN A 48 -8.65 -13.78 -38.41
C ASN A 48 -9.08 -12.51 -37.67
N PHE A 49 -9.91 -12.66 -36.64
CA PHE A 49 -10.34 -11.53 -35.81
C PHE A 49 -10.63 -12.00 -34.38
N ALA A 50 -10.22 -11.21 -33.39
CA ALA A 50 -10.53 -11.45 -31.99
C ALA A 50 -11.17 -10.24 -31.34
N TYR A 51 -12.23 -10.47 -30.57
CA TYR A 51 -12.95 -9.40 -29.86
C TYR A 51 -13.51 -9.89 -28.53
N ARG A 52 -13.96 -8.96 -27.70
CA ARG A 52 -14.68 -9.29 -26.46
C ARG A 52 -16.16 -9.05 -26.65
N ALA A 53 -16.95 -10.04 -26.28
CA ALA A 53 -18.40 -9.99 -26.27
C ALA A 53 -18.94 -10.09 -24.86
N LYS A 54 -20.05 -9.40 -24.61
CA LYS A 54 -20.81 -9.55 -23.35
C LYS A 54 -22.05 -10.37 -23.61
N TYR A 55 -22.34 -11.33 -22.74
CA TYR A 55 -23.51 -12.15 -22.85
C TYR A 55 -24.01 -12.59 -21.45
N THR A 56 -25.22 -13.12 -21.38
CA THR A 56 -25.78 -13.76 -20.20
C THR A 56 -26.07 -15.22 -20.53
N ARG A 57 -25.76 -16.15 -19.61
CA ARG A 57 -26.19 -17.55 -19.76
C ARG A 57 -27.68 -17.65 -19.65
N VAL A 58 -28.24 -18.66 -20.32
CA VAL A 58 -29.68 -18.98 -20.24
C VAL A 58 -30.06 -19.26 -18.78
N GLY A 59 -31.06 -18.54 -18.29
CA GLY A 59 -31.51 -18.63 -16.89
C GLY A 59 -30.72 -17.84 -15.88
N GLU A 60 -29.66 -17.16 -16.30
CA GLU A 60 -28.87 -16.25 -15.45
C GLU A 60 -29.14 -14.79 -15.82
N THR A 61 -29.05 -13.89 -14.84
CA THR A 61 -29.06 -12.42 -15.04
C THR A 61 -27.67 -11.83 -15.06
N LYS A 62 -26.64 -12.62 -14.66
CA LYS A 62 -25.27 -12.17 -14.54
C LYS A 62 -24.65 -12.00 -15.92
N LEU A 63 -24.13 -10.79 -16.18
CA LEU A 63 -23.40 -10.49 -17.39
C LEU A 63 -21.99 -11.10 -17.32
N ARG A 64 -21.61 -11.82 -18.37
CA ARG A 64 -20.30 -12.45 -18.55
C ARG A 64 -19.55 -11.81 -19.71
N VAL A 65 -18.24 -11.91 -19.71
CA VAL A 65 -17.37 -11.42 -20.78
C VAL A 65 -16.64 -12.59 -21.42
N HIS A 66 -16.86 -12.78 -22.72
CA HIS A 66 -16.13 -13.79 -23.50
C HIS A 66 -15.09 -13.16 -24.40
N GLN A 67 -13.94 -13.78 -24.47
CA GLN A 67 -13.00 -13.60 -25.57
C GLN A 67 -13.50 -14.47 -26.72
N VAL A 68 -13.80 -13.83 -27.84
CA VAL A 68 -14.24 -14.51 -29.08
C VAL A 68 -13.12 -14.40 -30.10
N SER A 69 -12.67 -15.54 -30.63
CA SER A 69 -11.74 -15.60 -31.75
C SER A 69 -12.51 -16.17 -32.95
N ALA A 70 -12.49 -15.47 -34.05
CA ALA A 70 -13.16 -15.84 -35.29
C ALA A 70 -12.15 -16.09 -36.39
N PHE A 71 -12.33 -17.20 -37.10
CA PHE A 71 -11.45 -17.61 -38.20
C PHE A 71 -12.29 -17.93 -39.42
N MET A 72 -11.87 -17.38 -40.57
CA MET A 72 -12.49 -17.71 -41.86
C MET A 72 -11.74 -18.87 -42.47
N ILE A 73 -12.46 -19.91 -42.88
CA ILE A 73 -11.93 -21.10 -43.53
C ILE A 73 -12.71 -21.39 -44.80
N GLN A 74 -12.05 -21.95 -45.78
CA GLN A 74 -12.66 -22.47 -47.02
C GLN A 74 -12.90 -23.97 -46.87
N ASN A 75 -14.14 -24.41 -47.05
CA ASN A 75 -14.48 -25.81 -47.07
C ASN A 75 -15.38 -26.13 -48.28
N GLN A 76 -14.88 -27.00 -49.17
CA GLN A 76 -15.54 -27.40 -50.41
C GLN A 76 -16.02 -26.26 -51.31
N GLY A 77 -15.30 -25.09 -51.30
CA GLY A 77 -15.63 -23.91 -52.07
C GLY A 77 -16.59 -22.92 -51.36
N GLU A 78 -17.05 -23.23 -50.16
CA GLU A 78 -17.85 -22.34 -49.31
C GLU A 78 -17.01 -21.68 -48.24
N GLU A 79 -17.24 -20.38 -47.99
CA GLU A 79 -16.65 -19.67 -46.86
C GLU A 79 -17.39 -20.03 -45.57
N MET A 80 -16.65 -20.46 -44.57
CA MET A 80 -17.17 -20.72 -43.21
C MET A 80 -16.42 -19.91 -42.18
N ILE A 81 -17.14 -19.44 -41.15
CA ILE A 81 -16.52 -18.74 -40.01
C ILE A 81 -16.60 -19.64 -38.78
N TRP A 82 -15.44 -19.90 -38.18
CA TRP A 82 -15.33 -20.62 -36.95
C TRP A 82 -15.16 -19.63 -35.81
N PHE A 83 -15.95 -19.79 -34.74
CA PHE A 83 -15.87 -19.01 -33.55
C PHE A 83 -15.41 -19.90 -32.38
N PHE A 84 -14.39 -19.44 -31.68
CA PHE A 84 -13.96 -19.98 -30.41
C PHE A 84 -14.28 -18.95 -29.34
N THR A 85 -14.97 -19.38 -28.29
CA THR A 85 -15.34 -18.49 -27.18
C THR A 85 -14.76 -19.03 -25.89
N GLN A 86 -14.19 -18.15 -25.10
CA GLN A 86 -13.67 -18.43 -23.77
C GLN A 86 -14.26 -17.45 -22.78
N ASP A 87 -14.90 -17.93 -21.72
CA ASP A 87 -15.31 -17.08 -20.61
C ASP A 87 -14.08 -16.55 -19.89
N ILE A 88 -13.89 -15.23 -19.93
CA ILE A 88 -12.79 -14.51 -19.28
C ILE A 88 -13.29 -13.60 -18.16
N THR A 89 -14.53 -13.79 -17.71
CA THR A 89 -15.17 -12.94 -16.69
C THR A 89 -14.35 -12.89 -15.41
N ASP A 90 -13.97 -14.06 -14.87
CA ASP A 90 -13.20 -14.12 -13.63
C ASP A 90 -11.76 -13.62 -13.83
N VAL A 91 -11.17 -13.85 -15.00
CA VAL A 91 -9.83 -13.32 -15.33
C VAL A 91 -9.83 -11.79 -15.32
N ILE A 92 -10.84 -11.17 -15.94
CA ILE A 92 -10.98 -9.71 -15.96
C ILE A 92 -11.24 -9.20 -14.54
N LYS A 93 -12.18 -9.82 -13.82
CA LYS A 93 -12.52 -9.43 -12.46
C LYS A 93 -11.29 -9.48 -11.53
N ASN A 94 -10.60 -10.61 -11.50
CA ASN A 94 -9.40 -10.77 -10.67
C ASN A 94 -8.29 -9.75 -11.03
N ARG A 95 -8.09 -9.51 -12.33
CA ARG A 95 -7.14 -8.49 -12.79
C ARG A 95 -7.52 -7.09 -12.32
N ASP A 96 -8.79 -6.74 -12.41
CA ASP A 96 -9.27 -5.41 -12.05
C ASP A 96 -9.25 -5.24 -10.52
N GLU A 97 -9.58 -6.28 -9.73
CA GLU A 97 -9.41 -6.30 -8.28
C GLU A 97 -7.94 -6.15 -7.86
N LEU A 98 -7.02 -6.86 -8.52
CA LEU A 98 -5.58 -6.70 -8.28
C LEU A 98 -5.09 -5.28 -8.59
N ARG A 99 -5.58 -4.68 -9.68
CA ARG A 99 -5.23 -3.29 -10.02
C ARG A 99 -5.75 -2.30 -9.00
N GLU A 100 -6.98 -2.47 -8.55
CA GLU A 100 -7.58 -1.63 -7.51
C GLU A 100 -6.81 -1.75 -6.19
N LEU A 101 -6.48 -2.98 -5.79
CA LEU A 101 -5.69 -3.23 -4.59
C LEU A 101 -4.29 -2.60 -4.69
N ASN A 102 -3.60 -2.77 -5.81
CA ASN A 102 -2.29 -2.16 -6.02
C ASN A 102 -2.37 -0.63 -5.99
N TYR A 103 -3.39 -0.04 -6.63
CA TYR A 103 -3.60 1.41 -6.59
C TYR A 103 -3.86 1.91 -5.16
N LEU A 104 -4.70 1.19 -4.40
CA LEU A 104 -4.98 1.52 -3.00
C LEU A 104 -3.72 1.41 -2.13
N MET A 105 -2.94 0.35 -2.29
CA MET A 105 -1.67 0.17 -1.58
C MET A 105 -0.69 1.31 -1.89
N ASP A 106 -0.49 1.65 -3.16
CA ASP A 106 0.37 2.76 -3.56
C ASP A 106 -0.12 4.10 -2.99
N ALA A 107 -1.44 4.33 -3.03
CA ALA A 107 -2.03 5.54 -2.47
C ALA A 107 -1.78 5.63 -0.95
N ILE A 108 -1.96 4.54 -0.20
CA ILE A 108 -1.70 4.49 1.23
C ILE A 108 -0.21 4.74 1.51
N LEU A 109 0.67 3.94 0.91
CA LEU A 109 2.11 3.98 1.19
C LEU A 109 2.76 5.30 0.80
N ASN A 110 2.23 5.99 -0.21
CA ASN A 110 2.74 7.29 -0.64
C ASN A 110 2.15 8.50 0.10
N ASN A 111 1.08 8.32 0.88
CA ASN A 111 0.46 9.40 1.66
C ASN A 111 0.69 9.30 3.17
N ILE A 112 1.23 8.19 3.70
CA ILE A 112 1.64 8.11 5.09
C ILE A 112 2.92 8.94 5.33
N PRO A 113 3.03 9.66 6.47
CA PRO A 113 4.18 10.50 6.79
C PRO A 113 5.34 9.68 7.38
N VAL A 114 5.64 8.53 6.78
CA VAL A 114 6.77 7.68 7.15
C VAL A 114 7.65 7.43 5.91
N TYR A 115 8.93 7.25 6.13
CA TYR A 115 9.90 6.90 5.09
C TYR A 115 9.93 5.38 4.99
N LEU A 116 9.46 4.85 3.86
CA LEU A 116 9.34 3.41 3.64
C LEU A 116 10.22 2.96 2.49
N PHE A 117 10.97 1.90 2.73
CA PHE A 117 11.72 1.20 1.69
C PHE A 117 11.63 -0.33 1.87
N VAL A 118 11.87 -1.03 0.78
CA VAL A 118 11.99 -2.49 0.75
C VAL A 118 13.25 -2.84 -0.03
N LYS A 119 14.02 -3.81 0.47
CA LYS A 119 15.22 -4.33 -0.20
C LYS A 119 15.15 -5.83 -0.37
N ASP A 120 15.80 -6.31 -1.42
CA ASP A 120 15.98 -7.73 -1.70
C ASP A 120 17.40 -8.20 -1.31
N PRO A 121 17.54 -9.01 -0.25
CA PRO A 121 18.85 -9.54 0.11
C PRO A 121 19.43 -10.53 -0.89
N GLU A 122 18.60 -11.20 -1.72
CA GLU A 122 19.07 -12.11 -2.77
C GLU A 122 19.59 -11.37 -4.00
N ASP A 123 19.18 -10.11 -4.18
CA ASP A 123 19.63 -9.25 -5.29
C ASP A 123 20.50 -8.09 -4.75
N ASP A 124 21.57 -8.44 -4.04
CA ASP A 124 22.59 -7.51 -3.54
C ASP A 124 22.00 -6.32 -2.74
N PHE A 125 20.94 -6.54 -1.98
CA PHE A 125 20.22 -5.53 -1.19
C PHE A 125 19.68 -4.36 -2.01
N ARG A 126 19.33 -4.57 -3.27
CA ARG A 126 18.73 -3.54 -4.14
C ARG A 126 17.37 -3.13 -3.63
N TYR A 127 17.07 -1.85 -3.78
CA TYR A 127 15.77 -1.30 -3.41
C TYR A 127 14.68 -1.76 -4.39
N LEU A 128 13.68 -2.47 -3.86
CA LEU A 128 12.46 -2.84 -4.58
C LEU A 128 11.34 -1.83 -4.42
N TYR A 129 11.36 -1.06 -3.34
CA TYR A 129 10.35 -0.05 -3.05
C TYR A 129 10.94 1.14 -2.32
N TRP A 130 10.44 2.33 -2.67
CA TRP A 130 10.87 3.62 -2.12
C TRP A 130 9.71 4.59 -2.21
N ASN A 131 9.06 4.94 -1.08
CA ASN A 131 7.87 5.76 -1.11
C ASN A 131 8.18 7.25 -1.32
N LYS A 132 7.12 8.00 -1.65
CA LYS A 132 7.22 9.44 -1.92
C LYS A 132 7.73 10.24 -0.72
N ALA A 133 7.35 9.86 0.51
CA ALA A 133 7.83 10.53 1.72
C ALA A 133 9.34 10.39 1.87
N PHE A 134 9.90 9.19 1.63
CA PHE A 134 11.34 8.97 1.68
C PHE A 134 12.06 9.72 0.55
N ALA A 135 11.52 9.69 -0.67
CA ALA A 135 12.07 10.47 -1.79
C ALA A 135 12.13 11.97 -1.49
N SER A 136 11.10 12.50 -0.85
CA SER A 136 11.05 13.93 -0.47
C SER A 136 12.04 14.27 0.65
N HIS A 137 12.21 13.36 1.61
CA HIS A 137 13.14 13.52 2.73
C HIS A 137 14.61 13.44 2.29
N SER A 138 14.97 12.34 1.61
CA SER A 138 16.34 12.10 1.15
C SER A 138 16.78 13.00 -0.01
N LYS A 139 15.82 13.64 -0.69
CA LYS A 139 16.01 14.35 -1.98
C LYS A 139 16.45 13.41 -3.12
N ILE A 140 16.26 12.13 -2.96
CA ILE A 140 16.57 11.10 -3.96
C ILE A 140 15.24 10.57 -4.51
N PRO A 141 14.92 10.81 -5.79
CA PRO A 141 13.70 10.30 -6.38
C PRO A 141 13.73 8.77 -6.48
N ALA A 142 12.56 8.13 -6.37
CA ALA A 142 12.44 6.67 -6.44
C ALA A 142 13.09 6.08 -7.71
N SER A 143 13.03 6.79 -8.84
CA SER A 143 13.67 6.35 -10.09
C SER A 143 15.20 6.24 -10.04
N LYS A 144 15.85 6.83 -9.02
CA LYS A 144 17.28 6.71 -8.77
C LYS A 144 17.62 5.73 -7.64
N ALA A 145 16.62 5.35 -6.85
CA ALA A 145 16.80 4.39 -5.76
C ALA A 145 16.44 2.97 -6.18
N LEU A 146 15.35 2.80 -6.93
CA LEU A 146 14.90 1.47 -7.37
C LEU A 146 15.97 0.78 -8.22
N ASP A 147 16.12 -0.52 -8.01
CA ASP A 147 17.12 -1.39 -8.65
C ASP A 147 18.59 -1.01 -8.37
N HIS A 148 18.83 -0.18 -7.34
CA HIS A 148 20.17 0.24 -6.91
C HIS A 148 20.44 -0.18 -5.46
N THR A 149 21.72 -0.35 -5.12
CA THR A 149 22.22 -0.62 -3.77
C THR A 149 22.38 0.66 -2.96
N ASP A 150 22.62 0.56 -1.63
CA ASP A 150 22.95 1.72 -0.80
C ASP A 150 24.17 2.49 -1.33
N PHE A 151 25.18 1.78 -1.80
CA PHE A 151 26.42 2.37 -2.31
C PHE A 151 26.23 3.14 -3.61
N GLU A 152 25.24 2.77 -4.41
CA GLU A 152 24.89 3.46 -5.65
C GLU A 152 23.96 4.65 -5.40
N VAL A 153 23.10 4.56 -4.36
CA VAL A 153 22.09 5.57 -4.02
C VAL A 153 22.67 6.71 -3.16
N PHE A 154 23.50 6.36 -2.17
CA PHE A 154 24.07 7.33 -1.25
C PHE A 154 25.53 7.63 -1.57
N PRO A 155 25.87 8.88 -1.93
CA PRO A 155 27.24 9.25 -2.27
C PRO A 155 28.19 9.22 -1.06
N GLU A 156 27.66 9.29 0.15
CA GLU A 156 28.41 9.23 1.39
C GLU A 156 28.61 7.75 1.78
N HIS A 157 29.80 7.22 1.50
CA HIS A 157 30.16 5.82 1.75
C HIS A 157 29.92 5.37 3.20
N GLU A 158 30.13 6.24 4.18
CA GLU A 158 29.94 5.93 5.60
C GLU A 158 28.48 5.55 5.92
N ASN A 159 27.52 6.29 5.35
CA ASN A 159 26.11 5.98 5.52
C ASN A 159 25.73 4.66 4.81
N ALA A 160 26.21 4.47 3.58
CA ALA A 160 25.95 3.25 2.82
C ALA A 160 26.52 2.01 3.52
N GLU A 161 27.77 2.08 4.04
CA GLU A 161 28.38 1.00 4.83
C GLU A 161 27.59 0.69 6.11
N LYS A 162 27.11 1.72 6.81
CA LYS A 162 26.28 1.56 7.99
C LYS A 162 24.99 0.84 7.65
N PHE A 163 24.24 1.31 6.63
CA PHE A 163 22.97 0.72 6.24
C PHE A 163 23.14 -0.73 5.80
N HIS A 164 24.16 -1.03 5.04
CA HIS A 164 24.47 -2.39 4.61
C HIS A 164 24.84 -3.31 5.78
N ARG A 165 25.63 -2.84 6.74
CA ARG A 165 25.99 -3.58 7.95
C ARG A 165 24.77 -3.90 8.81
N ASP A 166 23.86 -2.92 8.97
CA ASP A 166 22.61 -3.13 9.71
C ASP A 166 21.74 -4.18 9.02
N ASP A 167 21.69 -4.15 7.67
CA ASP A 167 20.93 -5.12 6.88
C ASP A 167 21.51 -6.54 7.00
N LEU A 168 22.84 -6.67 6.99
CA LEU A 168 23.52 -7.96 7.23
C LEU A 168 23.26 -8.48 8.64
N GLU A 169 23.27 -7.60 9.65
CA GLU A 169 22.98 -7.97 11.03
C GLU A 169 21.52 -8.44 11.18
N LEU A 170 20.58 -7.75 10.54
CA LEU A 170 19.18 -8.16 10.51
C LEU A 170 19.00 -9.55 9.89
N ILE A 171 19.70 -9.85 8.79
CA ILE A 171 19.67 -11.18 8.17
C ILE A 171 20.24 -12.23 9.11
N ARG A 172 21.36 -11.92 9.82
CA ARG A 172 22.06 -12.82 10.70
C ARG A 172 21.23 -13.17 11.95
N THR A 173 20.65 -12.15 12.60
CA THR A 173 19.90 -12.31 13.85
C THR A 173 18.46 -12.73 13.62
N ARG A 174 17.87 -12.34 12.52
CA ARG A 174 16.44 -12.45 12.21
C ARG A 174 15.54 -11.72 13.23
N GLU A 175 16.13 -10.86 14.04
CA GLU A 175 15.41 -10.07 15.03
C GLU A 175 15.12 -8.68 14.47
N ARG A 176 13.93 -8.16 14.74
CA ARG A 176 13.56 -6.79 14.40
C ARG A 176 14.56 -5.82 15.02
N MET A 177 15.08 -4.92 14.19
CA MET A 177 16.00 -3.87 14.62
C MET A 177 15.25 -2.55 14.75
N GLU A 178 15.46 -1.89 15.89
CA GLU A 178 14.90 -0.58 16.16
C GLU A 178 16.02 0.36 16.60
N MET A 179 16.17 1.50 15.90
CA MET A 179 17.25 2.44 16.16
C MET A 179 16.76 3.87 16.06
N GLN A 180 17.39 4.72 16.85
CA GLN A 180 17.15 6.15 16.83
C GLN A 180 18.39 6.88 16.35
N GLU A 181 18.21 7.79 15.40
CA GLU A 181 19.29 8.52 14.76
C GLU A 181 19.00 10.01 14.76
N THR A 182 20.04 10.79 14.99
CA THR A 182 19.96 12.23 14.91
C THR A 182 20.71 12.69 13.66
N TYR A 183 20.10 13.54 12.86
CA TYR A 183 20.74 14.14 11.68
C TYR A 183 20.45 15.64 11.60
N VAL A 184 21.31 16.36 10.88
CA VAL A 184 21.14 17.78 10.63
C VAL A 184 20.64 17.97 9.20
N THR A 185 19.52 18.67 9.04
CA THR A 185 18.95 18.98 7.71
C THR A 185 19.86 19.96 6.95
N ALA A 186 19.64 20.08 5.64
CA ALA A 186 20.32 21.10 4.82
C ALA A 186 20.07 22.55 5.28
N THR A 187 19.00 22.79 6.07
CA THR A 187 18.68 24.08 6.69
C THR A 187 19.34 24.28 8.07
N GLY A 188 20.11 23.30 8.55
CA GLY A 188 20.80 23.37 9.86
C GLY A 188 19.92 22.94 11.04
N GLU A 189 18.68 22.45 10.80
CA GLU A 189 17.82 21.93 11.87
C GLU A 189 18.23 20.52 12.27
N THR A 190 18.30 20.26 13.57
CA THR A 190 18.49 18.92 14.10
C THR A 190 17.15 18.17 14.10
N ARG A 191 17.12 16.99 13.50
CA ARG A 191 15.98 16.10 13.45
C ARG A 191 16.32 14.74 14.06
N ILE A 192 15.36 14.13 14.66
CA ILE A 192 15.47 12.80 15.26
C ILE A 192 14.54 11.85 14.54
N VAL A 193 15.11 10.79 13.98
CA VAL A 193 14.39 9.77 13.23
C VAL A 193 14.44 8.45 13.98
N GLN A 194 13.29 7.84 14.16
CA GLN A 194 13.14 6.47 14.62
C GLN A 194 13.08 5.58 13.40
N THR A 195 13.94 4.55 13.33
CA THR A 195 13.97 3.57 12.24
C THR A 195 13.68 2.19 12.77
N LEU A 196 12.81 1.48 12.08
CA LEU A 196 12.48 0.09 12.29
C LEU A 196 12.86 -0.70 11.04
N LYS A 197 13.68 -1.74 11.18
CA LYS A 197 13.97 -2.71 10.12
C LYS A 197 13.47 -4.09 10.52
N THR A 198 12.84 -4.80 9.61
CA THR A 198 12.34 -6.17 9.85
C THR A 198 12.40 -7.01 8.58
N LEU A 199 12.42 -8.33 8.77
CA LEU A 199 12.32 -9.31 7.69
C LEU A 199 10.86 -9.70 7.47
N VAL A 200 10.44 -9.68 6.23
CA VAL A 200 9.12 -10.16 5.81
C VAL A 200 9.30 -11.44 5.01
N PRO A 201 8.86 -12.59 5.55
CA PRO A 201 8.95 -13.86 4.85
C PRO A 201 8.04 -13.85 3.62
N LEU A 202 8.54 -14.40 2.53
CA LEU A 202 7.77 -14.63 1.31
C LEU A 202 7.77 -16.13 0.99
N GLU A 203 6.68 -16.61 0.44
CA GLU A 203 6.54 -18.01 0.06
C GLU A 203 7.46 -18.32 -1.14
N GLY A 204 8.32 -19.33 -0.98
CA GLY A 204 9.20 -19.83 -2.06
C GLY A 204 10.44 -18.98 -2.35
N ARG A 205 10.76 -17.94 -1.55
CA ARG A 205 11.98 -17.13 -1.70
C ARG A 205 12.50 -16.61 -0.36
N ALA A 206 13.70 -16.04 -0.36
CA ALA A 206 14.24 -15.37 0.81
C ALA A 206 13.37 -14.22 1.29
N PRO A 207 13.40 -13.90 2.60
CA PRO A 207 12.65 -12.79 3.16
C PRO A 207 13.18 -11.46 2.65
N LEU A 208 12.27 -10.51 2.42
CA LEU A 208 12.61 -9.13 2.11
C LEU A 208 12.89 -8.33 3.37
N ILE A 209 13.76 -7.32 3.26
CA ILE A 209 13.94 -6.30 4.29
C ILE A 209 12.94 -5.18 4.07
N ILE A 210 12.14 -4.88 5.09
CA ILE A 210 11.33 -3.67 5.14
C ILE A 210 11.91 -2.73 6.17
N GLY A 211 12.19 -1.50 5.77
CA GLY A 211 12.57 -0.40 6.64
C GLY A 211 11.50 0.68 6.68
N ILE A 212 11.15 1.09 7.88
CA ILE A 212 10.20 2.17 8.15
C ILE A 212 10.89 3.17 9.07
N SER A 213 10.94 4.44 8.67
CA SER A 213 11.51 5.50 9.51
C SER A 213 10.52 6.67 9.60
N TRP A 214 10.48 7.33 10.75
CA TRP A 214 9.64 8.50 10.95
C TRP A 214 10.30 9.54 11.84
N ASP A 215 10.02 10.80 11.58
CA ASP A 215 10.52 11.94 12.36
C ASP A 215 9.80 12.01 13.71
N ILE A 216 10.53 11.89 14.80
CA ILE A 216 10.02 11.97 16.17
C ILE A 216 10.42 13.26 16.88
N THR A 217 11.02 14.22 16.19
CA THR A 217 11.56 15.45 16.77
C THR A 217 10.51 16.20 17.58
N ASN A 218 9.34 16.44 17.00
CA ASN A 218 8.26 17.14 17.69
C ASN A 218 7.75 16.37 18.91
N MET A 219 7.66 15.04 18.81
CA MET A 219 7.20 14.20 19.92
C MET A 219 8.18 14.28 21.09
N GLN A 220 9.46 14.19 20.84
CA GLN A 220 10.50 14.32 21.88
C GLN A 220 10.55 15.71 22.50
N ASN A 221 10.39 16.77 21.69
CA ASN A 221 10.35 18.13 22.22
C ASN A 221 9.14 18.32 23.16
N ILE A 222 7.95 17.85 22.76
CA ILE A 222 6.76 17.91 23.61
C ILE A 222 6.96 17.11 24.90
N GLU A 223 7.55 15.93 24.84
CA GLU A 223 7.85 15.12 26.00
C GLU A 223 8.79 15.84 26.96
N GLN A 224 9.87 16.44 26.44
CA GLN A 224 10.81 17.23 27.24
C GLN A 224 10.14 18.44 27.90
N GLU A 225 9.31 19.18 27.16
CA GLU A 225 8.55 20.31 27.70
C GLU A 225 7.59 19.86 28.83
N LEU A 226 6.92 18.73 28.64
CA LEU A 226 6.03 18.16 29.65
C LEU A 226 6.78 17.78 30.92
N VAL A 227 7.93 17.13 30.79
CA VAL A 227 8.81 16.78 31.92
C VAL A 227 9.25 18.03 32.67
N GLN A 228 9.70 19.08 31.95
CA GLN A 228 10.11 20.33 32.57
C GLN A 228 8.97 21.07 33.27
N ALA A 229 7.78 21.08 32.65
CA ALA A 229 6.58 21.67 33.25
C ALA A 229 6.18 20.94 34.56
N ARG A 230 6.25 19.61 34.56
CA ARG A 230 5.99 18.78 35.74
C ARG A 230 6.96 19.07 36.88
N ILE A 231 8.26 19.13 36.59
CA ILE A 231 9.31 19.45 37.58
C ILE A 231 9.04 20.81 38.21
N LYS A 232 8.72 21.82 37.40
CA LYS A 232 8.39 23.19 37.89
C LYS A 232 7.13 23.18 38.77
N ALA A 233 6.08 22.44 38.41
CA ALA A 233 4.87 22.34 39.21
C ALA A 233 5.15 21.67 40.56
N GLU A 234 5.91 20.56 40.59
CA GLU A 234 6.29 19.87 41.82
C GLU A 234 7.14 20.76 42.74
N GLN A 235 8.09 21.53 42.19
CA GLN A 235 8.87 22.51 42.95
C GLN A 235 7.99 23.60 43.54
N SER A 236 7.06 24.16 42.75
CA SER A 236 6.11 25.17 43.25
C SER A 236 5.24 24.64 44.40
N ASP A 237 4.76 23.42 44.30
CA ASP A 237 3.93 22.80 45.35
C ASP A 237 4.74 22.53 46.63
N ARG A 238 5.99 22.09 46.53
CA ARG A 238 6.89 21.95 47.68
C ARG A 238 7.15 23.29 48.34
N LEU A 239 7.43 24.36 47.59
CA LEU A 239 7.63 25.70 48.11
C LEU A 239 6.38 26.23 48.80
N LYS A 240 5.18 26.08 48.23
CA LYS A 240 3.91 26.44 48.84
C LYS A 240 3.68 25.73 50.17
N THR A 241 3.94 24.41 50.20
CA THR A 241 3.78 23.59 51.40
C THR A 241 4.74 24.03 52.50
N ALA A 242 6.02 24.26 52.16
CA ALA A 242 7.02 24.75 53.10
C ALA A 242 6.67 26.16 53.63
N PHE A 243 6.21 27.05 52.73
CA PHE A 243 5.78 28.39 53.08
C PHE A 243 4.59 28.35 54.05
N LEU A 244 3.54 27.57 53.79
CA LEU A 244 2.40 27.41 54.65
C LEU A 244 2.75 26.83 56.03
N ALA A 245 3.67 25.85 56.09
CA ALA A 245 4.17 25.29 57.31
C ALA A 245 4.92 26.32 58.15
N ASN A 246 5.82 27.10 57.56
CA ASN A 246 6.57 28.14 58.23
C ASN A 246 5.64 29.26 58.69
N MET A 247 4.73 29.75 57.83
CA MET A 247 3.72 30.77 58.23
C MET A 247 2.85 30.32 59.40
N SER A 248 2.40 29.07 59.41
CA SER A 248 1.62 28.51 60.51
C SER A 248 2.39 28.54 61.82
N HIS A 249 3.68 28.27 61.76
CA HIS A 249 4.55 28.32 62.95
C HIS A 249 4.76 29.78 63.42
N GLU A 250 5.05 30.71 62.49
CA GLU A 250 5.27 32.10 62.83
C GLU A 250 4.02 32.81 63.33
N ILE A 251 2.82 32.42 62.88
CA ILE A 251 1.53 32.93 63.40
C ILE A 251 1.19 32.31 64.75
N ARG A 252 1.44 31.02 64.96
CA ARG A 252 1.09 30.32 66.22
C ARG A 252 1.84 30.86 67.41
N THR A 253 3.11 31.24 67.26
CA THR A 253 3.95 31.72 68.34
C THR A 253 3.45 33.01 68.99
N PRO A 254 3.18 34.12 68.23
CA PRO A 254 2.62 35.32 68.85
C PRO A 254 1.15 35.16 69.33
N LEU A 255 0.37 34.31 68.64
CA LEU A 255 -0.99 34.02 69.03
C LEU A 255 -1.04 33.29 70.37
N ASN A 256 -0.20 32.32 70.60
CA ASN A 256 -0.07 31.62 71.89
C ASN A 256 0.41 32.56 72.97
N ALA A 257 1.26 33.54 72.72
CA ALA A 257 1.73 34.51 73.65
C ALA A 257 0.51 35.45 74.05
N ILE A 258 -0.27 35.95 73.09
CA ILE A 258 -1.44 36.77 73.31
C ILE A 258 -2.49 36.02 74.19
N VAL A 259 -2.80 34.78 73.86
CA VAL A 259 -3.72 33.91 74.55
C VAL A 259 -3.23 33.63 75.98
N GLY A 260 -1.91 33.40 76.15
CA GLY A 260 -1.30 33.24 77.47
C GLY A 260 -1.35 34.43 78.33
N PHE A 261 -1.12 35.67 77.82
CA PHE A 261 -1.23 36.91 78.58
C PHE A 261 -2.69 37.25 78.90
N SER A 262 -3.63 37.00 77.98
CA SER A 262 -5.06 37.24 78.31
C SER A 262 -5.58 36.36 79.40
N ARG A 263 -5.08 35.16 79.65
CA ARG A 263 -5.41 34.23 80.72
C ARG A 263 -4.80 34.60 82.06
N LEU A 264 -3.74 35.40 82.05
CA LEU A 264 -3.10 35.91 83.27
C LEU A 264 -3.77 37.22 83.81
N MET A 265 -4.59 37.87 82.97
CA MET A 265 -5.29 39.12 83.32
C MET A 265 -6.77 38.92 83.71
N THR A 266 -7.25 37.69 83.71
CA THR A 266 -8.55 37.23 84.20
C THR A 266 -8.31 36.42 85.48
#